data_8ef9cc843ff6788996735ae87f9de675
#
_entry.id   8ef9cc843ff6788996735ae87f9de675
#
_cell.length_a   1.000
_cell.length_b   1.000
_cell.length_c   1.000
_cell.angle_alpha   90.00
_cell.angle_beta   90.00
_cell.angle_gamma   90.00
#
_symmetry.space_group_name_H-M   'P 1'
#
loop_
_entity.id
_entity.type
_entity.pdbx_description
1 polymer ?
#
loop_
_entity_poly.entity_id
_entity_poly.type
_entity_poly.pdbx_seq_one_letter_code
_entity_poly.pdbx_strand_id
1 'polypeptide(L)'
;LDKQRTNYAQARQNLIEYLSRYSHIKDPGLDSVWFIQSSITVDALDAEIRSRLGGHDRLIVTKLESGQHQGWLDPATWAWINPKL
;
A
#
# COMPACT_ATOMS: atom_id res chain seq x y z
N LEU A 1 -0.73 -0.32 10.48
CA LEU A 1 -1.59 -0.97 11.50
C LEU A 1 -1.10 -0.69 12.90
N ASP A 2 -2.04 -0.60 13.83
CA ASP A 2 -1.76 -0.45 15.25
C ASP A 2 -1.25 -1.77 15.83
N LYS A 3 0.04 -1.82 16.18
CA LYS A 3 0.68 -3.03 16.69
C LYS A 3 0.21 -3.43 18.09
N GLN A 4 -0.47 -2.54 18.81
CA GLN A 4 -1.02 -2.82 20.13
C GLN A 4 -2.44 -3.38 20.08
N ARG A 5 -2.99 -3.46 18.90
CA ARG A 5 -4.30 -4.05 18.66
C ARG A 5 -4.28 -5.54 19.03
N THR A 6 -5.31 -6.01 19.75
CA THR A 6 -5.38 -7.39 20.25
C THR A 6 -5.27 -8.45 19.14
N ASN A 7 -5.81 -8.15 17.94
CA ASN A 7 -5.80 -9.06 16.81
C ASN A 7 -4.90 -8.57 15.67
N TYR A 8 -3.80 -7.90 16.02
CA TYR A 8 -2.90 -7.30 15.04
C TYR A 8 -2.44 -8.28 13.97
N ALA A 9 -2.00 -9.48 14.37
CA ALA A 9 -1.48 -10.46 13.43
C ALA A 9 -2.53 -10.88 12.39
N GLN A 10 -3.77 -11.10 12.81
CA GLN A 10 -4.85 -11.47 11.91
C GLN A 10 -5.25 -10.29 11.01
N ALA A 11 -5.35 -9.10 11.56
CA ALA A 11 -5.68 -7.90 10.80
C ALA A 11 -4.62 -7.62 9.73
N ARG A 12 -3.35 -7.76 10.09
CA ARG A 12 -2.24 -7.60 9.15
C ARG A 12 -2.31 -8.63 8.03
N GLN A 13 -2.57 -9.89 8.36
CA GLN A 13 -2.68 -10.97 7.38
C GLN A 13 -3.85 -10.71 6.41
N ASN A 14 -4.99 -10.29 6.91
CA ASN A 14 -6.16 -9.97 6.09
C ASN A 14 -5.85 -8.85 5.10
N LEU A 15 -5.15 -7.82 5.55
CA LEU A 15 -4.76 -6.71 4.70
C LEU A 15 -3.76 -7.15 3.62
N ILE A 16 -2.75 -7.92 4.00
CA ILE A 16 -1.75 -8.45 3.06
C ILE A 16 -2.43 -9.32 2.00
N GLU A 17 -3.35 -10.19 2.38
CA GLU A 17 -4.08 -11.03 1.43
C GLU A 17 -4.87 -10.20 0.43
N TYR A 18 -5.54 -9.14 0.89
CA TYR A 18 -6.26 -8.26 0.00
C TYR A 18 -5.33 -7.55 -0.98
N LEU A 19 -4.28 -6.90 -0.48
CA LEU A 19 -3.35 -6.13 -1.31
C LEU A 19 -2.57 -7.00 -2.28
N SER A 20 -2.29 -8.25 -1.90
CA SER A 20 -1.55 -9.19 -2.75
C SER A 20 -2.32 -9.63 -4.00
N ARG A 21 -3.61 -9.32 -4.09
CA ARG A 21 -4.41 -9.56 -5.30
C ARG A 21 -4.02 -8.64 -6.45
N TYR A 22 -3.40 -7.51 -6.15
CA TYR A 22 -2.93 -6.57 -7.16
C TYR A 22 -1.48 -6.88 -7.53
N SER A 23 -1.10 -6.55 -8.76
CA SER A 23 0.32 -6.48 -9.10
C SER A 23 0.96 -5.42 -8.21
N HIS A 24 2.00 -5.76 -7.50
CA HIS A 24 2.55 -4.89 -6.47
C HIS A 24 4.06 -5.09 -6.30
N ILE A 25 4.67 -4.12 -5.66
CA ILE A 25 6.03 -4.25 -5.14
C ILE A 25 6.11 -3.57 -3.77
N LYS A 26 7.00 -4.09 -2.94
CA LYS A 26 7.37 -3.46 -1.66
C LYS A 26 8.84 -3.09 -1.69
N ASP A 27 9.14 -1.88 -1.21
CA ASP A 27 10.53 -1.49 -1.01
C ASP A 27 11.05 -2.09 0.30
N PRO A 28 12.27 -2.69 0.30
CA PRO A 28 12.81 -3.31 1.52
C PRO A 28 12.94 -2.36 2.71
N GLY A 29 13.06 -1.06 2.45
CA GLY A 29 13.19 -0.04 3.48
C GLY A 29 11.87 0.55 3.99
N LEU A 30 10.73 0.13 3.45
CA LEU A 30 9.43 0.72 3.76
C LEU A 30 8.39 -0.36 4.10
N ASP A 31 8.34 -0.77 5.35
CA ASP A 31 7.51 -1.89 5.80
C ASP A 31 6.02 -1.68 5.57
N SER A 32 5.54 -0.45 5.74
CA SER A 32 4.11 -0.14 5.71
C SER A 32 3.64 0.46 4.39
N VAL A 33 4.51 0.50 3.38
CA VAL A 33 4.19 1.11 2.10
C VAL A 33 4.06 0.03 1.03
N TRP A 34 2.98 0.10 0.28
CA TRP A 34 2.71 -0.79 -0.85
C TRP A 34 2.55 0.03 -2.12
N PHE A 35 3.26 -0.36 -3.16
CA PHE A 35 3.04 0.16 -4.51
C PHE A 35 2.23 -0.86 -5.27
N ILE A 36 1.05 -0.48 -5.73
CA ILE A 36 0.17 -1.40 -6.47
C ILE A 36 -0.17 -0.85 -7.85
N GLN A 37 -0.38 -1.73 -8.79
CA GLN A 37 -0.88 -1.41 -10.11
C GLN A 37 -2.34 -1.82 -10.19
N SER A 38 -3.23 -0.85 -10.43
CA SER A 38 -4.66 -1.10 -10.49
C SER A 38 -5.38 0.01 -11.23
N SER A 39 -6.55 -0.31 -11.77
CA SER A 39 -7.48 0.68 -12.32
C SER A 39 -8.53 1.15 -11.30
N ILE A 40 -8.50 0.62 -10.07
CA ILE A 40 -9.42 1.05 -9.01
C ILE A 40 -9.13 2.51 -8.63
N THR A 41 -10.17 3.26 -8.32
CA THR A 41 -10.00 4.65 -7.89
C THR A 41 -9.41 4.72 -6.48
N VAL A 42 -8.79 5.87 -6.15
CA VAL A 42 -8.23 6.11 -4.81
C VAL A 42 -9.32 5.96 -3.76
N ASP A 43 -10.50 6.53 -4.02
CA ASP A 43 -11.62 6.48 -3.09
C ASP A 43 -12.12 5.05 -2.86
N ALA A 44 -12.24 4.26 -3.91
CA ALA A 44 -12.69 2.88 -3.81
C ALA A 44 -11.65 2.01 -3.09
N LEU A 45 -10.36 2.22 -3.39
CA LEU A 45 -9.27 1.50 -2.72
C LEU A 45 -9.21 1.85 -1.24
N ASP A 46 -9.34 3.13 -0.90
CA ASP A 46 -9.40 3.59 0.49
C ASP A 46 -10.53 2.90 1.25
N ALA A 47 -11.72 2.85 0.67
CA ALA A 47 -12.88 2.20 1.30
C ALA A 47 -12.63 0.72 1.56
N GLU A 48 -12.05 0.01 0.59
CA GLU A 48 -11.73 -1.41 0.72
C GLU A 48 -10.69 -1.67 1.82
N ILE A 49 -9.67 -0.83 1.89
CA ILE A 49 -8.63 -0.97 2.92
C ILE A 49 -9.20 -0.61 4.29
N ARG A 50 -9.97 0.47 4.40
CA ARG A 50 -10.58 0.88 5.67
C ARG A 50 -11.47 -0.19 6.27
N SER A 51 -12.17 -0.95 5.45
CA SER A 51 -13.03 -2.03 5.95
C SER A 51 -12.27 -3.10 6.71
N ARG A 52 -10.94 -3.13 6.57
CA ARG A 52 -10.03 -4.08 7.21
C ARG A 52 -9.21 -3.47 8.35
N LEU A 53 -9.39 -2.16 8.60
CA LEU A 53 -8.64 -1.44 9.63
C LEU A 53 -9.51 -1.16 10.85
N GLY A 54 -8.86 -0.85 11.97
CA GLY A 54 -9.54 -0.43 13.20
C GLY A 54 -9.49 1.09 13.39
N GLY A 55 -10.20 1.58 14.43
CA GLY A 55 -10.34 3.02 14.67
C GLY A 55 -9.04 3.75 15.01
N HIS A 56 -7.99 3.02 15.42
CA HIS A 56 -6.69 3.60 15.73
C HIS A 56 -5.66 3.44 14.60
N ASP A 57 -6.01 2.75 13.53
CA ASP A 57 -5.14 2.60 12.39
C ASP A 57 -5.12 3.86 11.54
N ARG A 58 -4.01 4.07 10.85
CA ARG A 58 -3.84 5.22 9.98
C ARG A 58 -3.58 4.76 8.56
N LEU A 59 -4.06 5.54 7.61
CA LEU A 59 -4.00 5.18 6.20
C LEU A 59 -3.84 6.43 5.34
N ILE A 60 -3.01 6.31 4.33
CA ILE A 60 -3.03 7.24 3.20
C ILE A 60 -3.00 6.42 1.91
N VAL A 61 -3.86 6.79 0.97
CA VAL A 61 -3.87 6.22 -0.38
C VAL A 61 -3.70 7.37 -1.36
N THR A 62 -2.71 7.26 -2.23
CA THR A 62 -2.44 8.30 -3.21
C THR A 62 -2.04 7.67 -4.54
N LYS A 63 -2.35 8.35 -5.63
CA LYS A 63 -1.93 7.93 -6.95
C LYS A 63 -0.57 8.53 -7.27
N LEU A 64 0.36 7.69 -7.75
CA LEU A 64 1.61 8.18 -8.31
C LEU A 64 1.40 8.59 -9.76
N GLU A 65 1.89 9.77 -10.10
CA GLU A 65 1.83 10.30 -11.47
C GLU A 65 3.23 10.71 -11.92
N SER A 66 3.49 10.56 -13.20
CA SER A 66 4.78 10.92 -13.78
C SER A 66 5.11 12.38 -13.49
N GLY A 67 6.30 12.63 -12.96
CA GLY A 67 6.76 13.98 -12.63
C GLY A 67 6.14 14.60 -11.39
N GLN A 68 5.26 13.89 -10.68
CA GLN A 68 4.53 14.42 -9.53
C GLN A 68 4.98 13.80 -8.20
N HIS A 69 6.12 13.10 -8.20
CA HIS A 69 6.65 12.48 -6.98
C HIS A 69 8.17 12.49 -7.02
N GLN A 70 8.75 12.42 -5.83
CA GLN A 70 10.19 12.26 -5.64
C GLN A 70 10.42 11.40 -4.40
N GLY A 71 11.54 10.70 -4.39
CA GLY A 71 11.91 9.88 -3.25
C GLY A 71 13.21 9.15 -3.46
N TRP A 72 13.60 8.43 -2.42
CA TRP A 72 14.79 7.59 -2.43
C TRP A 72 14.38 6.16 -2.11
N LEU A 73 14.38 5.32 -3.12
CA LEU A 73 13.97 3.92 -3.02
C LEU A 73 15.06 3.02 -3.57
N ASP A 74 14.95 1.73 -3.26
CA ASP A 74 15.78 0.73 -3.87
C ASP A 74 15.64 0.79 -5.41
N PRO A 75 16.74 0.67 -6.17
CA PRO A 75 16.69 0.70 -7.64
C PRO A 75 15.68 -0.28 -8.25
N ALA A 76 15.51 -1.46 -7.67
CA ALA A 76 14.53 -2.44 -8.14
C ALA A 76 13.09 -1.92 -7.98
N THR A 77 12.81 -1.16 -6.93
CA THR A 77 11.50 -0.54 -6.71
C THR A 77 11.21 0.49 -7.80
N TRP A 78 12.16 1.37 -8.11
CA TRP A 78 12.01 2.34 -9.20
C TRP A 78 11.86 1.67 -10.54
N ALA A 79 12.59 0.59 -10.80
CA ALA A 79 12.49 -0.16 -12.05
C ALA A 79 11.09 -0.74 -12.26
N TRP A 80 10.39 -1.08 -11.18
CA TRP A 80 9.01 -1.55 -11.26
C TRP A 80 8.02 -0.40 -11.46
N ILE A 81 8.23 0.74 -10.77
CA ILE A 81 7.29 1.88 -10.78
C ILE A 81 7.35 2.65 -12.11
N ASN A 82 8.54 3.04 -12.55
CA ASN A 82 8.71 4.01 -13.63
C ASN A 82 8.06 3.62 -14.96
N PRO A 83 8.14 2.35 -15.42
CA PRO A 83 7.50 1.98 -16.69
C PRO A 83 5.98 2.06 -16.68
N LYS A 84 5.37 2.16 -15.49
CA LYS A 84 3.91 2.19 -15.31
C LYS A 84 3.34 3.60 -15.23
N LEU A 85 4.21 4.59 -15.19
CA LEU A 85 3.81 5.99 -15.05
C LEU A 85 3.74 6.76 -16.38
#